data_d38f53ba8ed713aafe3767e5f18b0809
#
_entry.id   d38f53ba8ed713aafe3767e5f18b0809
#
_cell.length_a   1.000
_cell.length_b   1.000
_cell.length_c   1.000
_cell.angle_alpha   90.00
_cell.angle_beta   90.00
_cell.angle_gamma   90.00
#
_symmetry.space_group_name_H-M   'P 1'
#
loop_
_entity.id
_entity.type
_entity.pdbx_description
1 polymer ?
#
loop_
_entity_poly.entity_id
_entity_poly.type
_entity_poly.pdbx_seq_one_letter_code
_entity_poly.pdbx_strand_id
1 'polypeptide(L)'
;LMNSIETKTIVGKRDKLIIALMLLNGLRSCEVSRINIGDVERVEDRVLLHIQRKGHLDKRDVVALPEMTVELYEDYISERDFQQNDPLIVNHCIGRPSTRLLNTTISQIVKMRLRIIGINDPKITAHSLRHTCGSLLVEMGTDIEIIKDLLGHSDSSTTRIYVDMAQKRRLLRENPSRQIEALLAKK
;
A
#
# COMPACT_ATOMS: atom_id res chain seq x y z
N LEU A 1 -5.78 -9.27 8.02
CA LEU A 1 -4.44 -9.54 7.47
C LEU A 1 -3.34 -8.91 8.33
N MET A 2 -3.35 -7.58 8.59
CA MET A 2 -2.31 -6.93 9.42
C MET A 2 -2.18 -7.55 10.81
N ASN A 3 -3.31 -7.84 11.47
CA ASN A 3 -3.34 -8.40 12.83
C ASN A 3 -2.99 -9.89 12.90
N SER A 4 -2.99 -10.61 11.76
CA SER A 4 -2.66 -12.05 11.73
C SER A 4 -1.16 -12.32 11.58
N ILE A 5 -0.33 -11.29 11.43
CA ILE A 5 1.11 -11.44 11.26
C ILE A 5 1.81 -11.14 12.58
N GLU A 6 2.39 -12.18 13.17
CA GLU A 6 3.20 -12.04 14.37
C GLU A 6 4.57 -11.41 14.04
N THR A 7 5.00 -10.48 14.89
CA THR A 7 6.27 -9.73 14.74
C THR A 7 7.36 -10.23 15.69
N LYS A 8 7.22 -11.45 16.22
CA LYS A 8 8.21 -12.08 17.10
C LYS A 8 9.52 -12.45 16.37
N THR A 9 9.50 -12.48 15.06
CA THR A 9 10.67 -12.83 14.23
C THR A 9 10.91 -11.74 13.21
N ILE A 10 12.18 -11.56 12.81
CA ILE A 10 12.56 -10.61 11.77
C ILE A 10 11.83 -10.85 10.44
N VAL A 11 11.52 -12.11 10.12
CA VAL A 11 10.72 -12.47 8.94
C VAL A 11 9.29 -11.98 9.07
N GLY A 12 8.69 -12.13 10.25
CA GLY A 12 7.34 -11.62 10.53
C GLY A 12 7.27 -10.10 10.46
N LYS A 13 8.25 -9.40 11.05
CA LYS A 13 8.39 -7.93 10.98
C LYS A 13 8.49 -7.47 9.52
N ARG A 14 9.37 -8.09 8.73
CA ARG A 14 9.51 -7.83 7.29
C ARG A 14 8.20 -8.01 6.53
N ASP A 15 7.54 -9.13 6.73
CA ASP A 15 6.32 -9.46 5.99
C ASP A 15 5.18 -8.49 6.34
N LYS A 16 5.08 -8.07 7.61
CA LYS A 16 4.10 -7.10 8.06
C LYS A 16 4.37 -5.71 7.46
N LEU A 17 5.64 -5.29 7.41
CA LEU A 17 6.05 -4.05 6.75
C LEU A 17 5.74 -4.07 5.25
N ILE A 18 6.01 -5.17 4.53
CA ILE A 18 5.65 -5.34 3.11
C ILE A 18 4.15 -5.09 2.93
N ILE A 19 3.32 -5.71 3.76
CA ILE A 19 1.86 -5.58 3.65
C ILE A 19 1.41 -4.16 4.00
N ALA A 20 2.00 -3.51 5.00
CA ALA A 20 1.71 -2.12 5.33
C ALA A 20 2.02 -1.17 4.17
N LEU A 21 3.21 -1.29 3.58
CA LEU A 21 3.61 -0.48 2.41
C LEU A 21 2.66 -0.66 1.22
N MET A 22 2.13 -1.86 1.01
CA MET A 22 1.20 -2.12 -0.10
C MET A 22 -0.25 -1.73 0.22
N LEU A 23 -0.70 -1.94 1.45
CA LEU A 23 -2.10 -1.72 1.86
C LEU A 23 -2.36 -0.28 2.29
N LEU A 24 -1.45 0.32 3.07
CA LEU A 24 -1.64 1.67 3.62
C LEU A 24 -1.08 2.76 2.69
N ASN A 25 0.03 2.48 2.01
CA ASN A 25 0.68 3.42 1.10
C ASN A 25 0.41 3.11 -0.38
N GLY A 26 -0.32 2.04 -0.68
CA GLY A 26 -0.72 1.67 -2.03
C GLY A 26 0.45 1.31 -2.97
N LEU A 27 1.63 0.94 -2.45
CA LEU A 27 2.78 0.62 -3.28
C LEU A 27 2.60 -0.69 -4.07
N ARG A 28 3.20 -0.75 -5.25
CA ARG A 28 3.31 -1.99 -6.04
C ARG A 28 4.44 -2.87 -5.50
N SER A 29 4.35 -4.19 -5.68
CA SER A 29 5.42 -5.12 -5.25
C SER A 29 6.80 -4.77 -5.83
N CYS A 30 6.86 -4.28 -7.07
CA CYS A 30 8.11 -3.85 -7.69
C CYS A 30 8.65 -2.54 -7.07
N GLU A 31 7.79 -1.64 -6.63
CA GLU A 31 8.17 -0.42 -5.92
C GLU A 31 8.73 -0.80 -4.55
N VAL A 32 8.03 -1.64 -3.79
CA VAL A 32 8.50 -2.16 -2.49
C VAL A 32 9.85 -2.87 -2.62
N SER A 33 10.04 -3.70 -3.66
CA SER A 33 11.31 -4.39 -3.92
C SER A 33 12.49 -3.42 -4.11
N ARG A 34 12.28 -2.23 -4.68
CA ARG A 34 13.33 -1.27 -5.04
C ARG A 34 13.73 -0.33 -3.92
N ILE A 35 13.03 -0.33 -2.79
CA ILE A 35 13.32 0.55 -1.67
C ILE A 35 14.68 0.19 -1.07
N ASN A 36 15.50 1.21 -0.85
CA ASN A 36 16.70 1.16 -0.01
C ASN A 36 16.38 1.79 1.35
N ILE A 37 17.22 1.55 2.34
CA ILE A 37 17.05 2.14 3.67
C ILE A 37 17.16 3.66 3.60
N GLY A 38 18.10 4.19 2.82
CA GLY A 38 18.30 5.63 2.62
C GLY A 38 17.21 6.34 1.81
N ASP A 39 16.21 5.62 1.29
CA ASP A 39 15.05 6.25 0.66
C ASP A 39 14.01 6.75 1.68
N VAL A 40 14.19 6.43 2.95
CA VAL A 40 13.34 6.90 4.05
C VAL A 40 13.99 8.12 4.67
N GLU A 41 13.31 9.25 4.64
CA GLU A 41 13.77 10.54 5.12
C GLU A 41 12.83 11.09 6.20
N ARG A 42 13.38 11.65 7.28
CA ARG A 42 12.61 12.41 8.27
C ARG A 42 12.67 13.88 7.94
N VAL A 43 11.52 14.50 7.73
CA VAL A 43 11.38 15.92 7.46
C VAL A 43 10.37 16.48 8.47
N GLU A 44 10.85 17.28 9.39
CA GLU A 44 10.06 17.84 10.51
C GLU A 44 9.35 16.70 11.29
N ASP A 45 8.03 16.70 11.33
CA ASP A 45 7.15 15.73 12.01
C ASP A 45 6.73 14.56 11.11
N ARG A 46 7.24 14.48 9.87
CA ARG A 46 6.84 13.48 8.87
C ARG A 46 7.99 12.57 8.50
N VAL A 47 7.63 11.35 8.14
CA VAL A 47 8.53 10.39 7.51
C VAL A 47 8.11 10.21 6.06
N LEU A 48 9.02 10.50 5.15
CA LEU A 48 8.84 10.46 3.72
C LEU A 48 9.58 9.26 3.14
N LEU A 49 8.98 8.62 2.16
CA LEU A 49 9.58 7.53 1.42
C LEU A 49 9.72 7.93 -0.05
N HIS A 50 10.96 7.99 -0.53
CA HIS A 50 11.28 8.17 -1.95
C HIS A 50 11.12 6.87 -2.70
N ILE A 51 10.31 6.86 -3.76
CA ILE A 51 9.96 5.64 -4.50
C ILE A 51 10.27 5.77 -5.99
N GLN A 52 10.70 4.65 -6.56
CA GLN A 52 10.86 4.48 -7.99
C GLN A 52 9.60 3.86 -8.58
N ARG A 53 8.75 4.68 -9.21
CA ARG A 53 7.54 4.21 -9.90
C ARG A 53 7.87 3.30 -11.08
N LYS A 54 6.91 2.47 -11.48
CA LYS A 54 7.03 1.63 -12.68
C LYS A 54 7.21 2.53 -13.91
N GLY A 55 8.24 2.27 -14.70
CA GLY A 55 8.56 3.06 -15.90
C GLY A 55 9.51 4.25 -15.67
N HIS A 56 9.85 4.58 -14.42
CA HIS A 56 10.82 5.61 -14.08
C HIS A 56 12.17 5.02 -13.72
N LEU A 57 13.24 5.73 -14.01
CA LEU A 57 14.61 5.33 -13.69
C LEU A 57 15.08 5.87 -12.33
N ASP A 58 14.42 6.89 -11.82
CA ASP A 58 14.76 7.60 -10.59
C ASP A 58 13.66 7.46 -9.51
N LYS A 59 13.98 7.90 -8.28
CA LYS A 59 13.11 7.89 -7.10
C LYS A 59 12.56 9.30 -6.81
N ARG A 60 11.97 9.94 -7.81
CA ARG A 60 11.45 11.32 -7.72
C ARG A 60 10.10 11.42 -6.98
N ASP A 61 9.36 10.34 -6.93
CA ASP A 61 8.06 10.32 -6.30
C ASP A 61 8.22 10.11 -4.79
N VAL A 62 7.42 10.83 -4.01
CA VAL A 62 7.49 10.80 -2.55
C VAL A 62 6.14 10.43 -1.96
N VAL A 63 6.14 9.56 -0.97
CA VAL A 63 4.96 9.15 -0.22
C VAL A 63 5.20 9.37 1.27
N ALA A 64 4.28 10.07 1.94
CA ALA A 64 4.32 10.17 3.40
C ALA A 64 3.91 8.83 4.02
N LEU A 65 4.72 8.33 4.96
CA LEU A 65 4.42 7.12 5.70
C LEU A 65 3.51 7.44 6.90
N PRO A 66 2.38 6.73 7.06
CA PRO A 66 1.58 6.84 8.27
C PRO A 66 2.33 6.22 9.46
N GLU A 67 2.02 6.68 10.67
CA GLU A 67 2.67 6.30 11.92
C GLU A 67 2.85 4.78 12.07
N MET A 68 1.80 4.00 11.83
CA MET A 68 1.88 2.54 11.86
C MET A 68 2.94 1.97 10.92
N THR A 69 3.13 2.55 9.72
CA THR A 69 4.16 2.08 8.79
C THR A 69 5.55 2.47 9.25
N VAL A 70 5.68 3.65 9.87
CA VAL A 70 6.94 4.12 10.48
C VAL A 70 7.35 3.20 11.62
N GLU A 71 6.45 2.87 12.54
CA GLU A 71 6.72 1.94 13.65
C GLU A 71 7.18 0.56 13.13
N LEU A 72 6.49 0.03 12.12
CA LEU A 72 6.86 -1.25 11.51
C LEU A 72 8.22 -1.20 10.80
N TYR A 73 8.53 -0.08 10.17
CA TYR A 73 9.83 0.16 9.55
C TYR A 73 10.94 0.18 10.61
N GLU A 74 10.77 0.95 11.67
CA GLU A 74 11.76 1.08 12.76
C GLU A 74 11.96 -0.24 13.49
N ASP A 75 10.87 -0.95 13.80
CA ASP A 75 10.93 -2.27 14.43
C ASP A 75 11.67 -3.30 13.57
N TYR A 76 11.50 -3.24 12.24
CA TYR A 76 12.20 -4.15 11.34
C TYR A 76 13.68 -3.81 11.17
N ILE A 77 14.04 -2.53 11.03
CA ILE A 77 15.44 -2.15 10.83
C ILE A 77 16.27 -2.24 12.11
N SER A 78 15.66 -2.10 13.29
CA SER A 78 16.37 -2.17 14.58
C SER A 78 17.07 -3.52 14.83
N GLU A 79 16.64 -4.58 14.14
CA GLU A 79 17.24 -5.92 14.22
C GLU A 79 18.30 -6.18 13.13
N ARG A 80 18.77 -5.15 12.42
CA ARG A 80 19.70 -5.30 11.31
C ARG A 80 20.84 -4.28 11.39
N ASP A 81 22.03 -4.74 11.07
CA ASP A 81 23.10 -3.85 10.63
C ASP A 81 22.84 -3.47 9.17
N PHE A 82 22.97 -2.18 8.84
CA PHE A 82 22.69 -1.67 7.50
C PHE A 82 23.49 -0.43 7.14
N GLN A 83 23.59 -0.20 5.83
CA GLN A 83 24.03 1.07 5.24
C GLN A 83 22.88 1.71 4.47
N GLN A 84 23.00 3.00 4.17
CA GLN A 84 21.92 3.75 3.48
C GLN A 84 21.53 3.14 2.11
N ASN A 85 22.52 2.60 1.39
CA ASN A 85 22.30 2.00 0.07
C ASN A 85 21.80 0.54 0.12
N ASP A 86 21.70 -0.04 1.32
CA ASP A 86 21.22 -1.41 1.44
C ASP A 86 19.73 -1.53 1.11
N PRO A 87 19.32 -2.66 0.55
CA PRO A 87 17.91 -2.91 0.32
C PRO A 87 17.11 -2.91 1.63
N LEU A 88 15.97 -2.22 1.65
CA LEU A 88 15.09 -2.27 2.80
C LEU A 88 14.54 -3.70 3.00
N ILE A 89 13.99 -4.30 1.97
CA ILE A 89 13.34 -5.61 2.05
C ILE A 89 14.30 -6.70 1.55
N VAL A 90 14.75 -7.55 2.47
CA VAL A 90 15.73 -8.61 2.18
C VAL A 90 15.24 -10.01 2.57
N ASN A 91 15.93 -11.02 2.05
CA ASN A 91 15.75 -12.37 2.56
C ASN A 91 16.43 -12.50 3.96
N HIS A 92 15.95 -13.46 4.74
CA HIS A 92 16.53 -13.82 6.05
C HIS A 92 16.80 -15.33 6.09
N CYS A 93 17.41 -15.87 5.02
CA CYS A 93 17.80 -17.28 4.97
C CYS A 93 19.06 -17.50 5.82
N ILE A 94 18.98 -18.42 6.78
CA ILE A 94 20.11 -18.79 7.62
C ILE A 94 21.28 -19.26 6.75
N GLY A 95 22.49 -18.76 7.02
CA GLY A 95 23.72 -19.13 6.30
C GLY A 95 23.85 -18.52 4.90
N ARG A 96 23.00 -17.56 4.53
CA ARG A 96 23.12 -16.83 3.26
C ARG A 96 23.17 -15.33 3.49
N PRO A 97 23.88 -14.57 2.65
CA PRO A 97 23.89 -13.12 2.75
C PRO A 97 22.50 -12.56 2.52
N SER A 98 22.17 -11.49 3.23
CA SER A 98 20.91 -10.77 3.05
C SER A 98 20.89 -10.10 1.68
N THR A 99 20.00 -10.55 0.79
CA THR A 99 19.85 -10.02 -0.56
C THR A 99 18.44 -9.45 -0.75
N ARG A 100 18.33 -8.47 -1.61
CA ARG A 100 17.04 -7.84 -1.99
C ARG A 100 16.02 -8.89 -2.39
N LEU A 101 14.80 -8.78 -1.85
CA LEU A 101 13.70 -9.61 -2.32
C LEU A 101 13.20 -9.11 -3.69
N LEU A 102 13.03 -10.06 -4.60
CA LEU A 102 12.40 -9.78 -5.89
C LEU A 102 10.89 -9.53 -5.73
N ASN A 103 10.32 -8.76 -6.66
CA ASN A 103 8.88 -8.48 -6.68
C ASN A 103 8.01 -9.74 -6.73
N THR A 104 8.49 -10.80 -7.40
CA THR A 104 7.82 -12.11 -7.44
C THR A 104 7.76 -12.76 -6.07
N THR A 105 8.86 -12.72 -5.32
CA THR A 105 8.94 -13.24 -3.94
C THR A 105 8.04 -12.44 -3.00
N ILE A 106 8.01 -11.10 -3.11
CA ILE A 106 7.10 -10.24 -2.36
C ILE A 106 5.64 -10.65 -2.64
N SER A 107 5.29 -10.86 -3.90
CA SER A 107 3.95 -11.30 -4.29
C SER A 107 3.59 -12.68 -3.72
N GLN A 108 4.55 -13.60 -3.64
CA GLN A 108 4.36 -14.91 -3.02
C GLN A 108 4.17 -14.80 -1.50
N ILE A 109 4.94 -13.95 -0.82
CA ILE A 109 4.77 -13.66 0.61
C ILE A 109 3.35 -13.16 0.90
N VAL A 110 2.90 -12.15 0.15
CA VAL A 110 1.53 -11.62 0.31
C VAL A 110 0.50 -12.72 0.11
N LYS A 111 0.64 -13.53 -0.95
CA LYS A 111 -0.29 -14.63 -1.23
C LYS A 111 -0.30 -15.68 -0.12
N MET A 112 0.86 -16.00 0.42
CA MET A 112 0.98 -16.91 1.58
C MET A 112 0.26 -16.34 2.81
N ARG A 113 0.45 -15.06 3.13
CA ARG A 113 -0.20 -14.40 4.28
C ARG A 113 -1.71 -14.30 4.11
N LEU A 114 -2.21 -14.09 2.90
CA LEU A 114 -3.64 -14.13 2.57
C LEU A 114 -4.22 -15.53 2.80
N ARG A 115 -3.52 -16.59 2.39
CA ARG A 115 -3.94 -17.98 2.61
C ARG A 115 -4.06 -18.34 4.08
N ILE A 116 -3.15 -17.86 4.93
CA ILE A 116 -3.17 -18.11 6.38
C ILE A 116 -4.48 -17.60 7.00
N ILE A 117 -5.07 -16.52 6.47
CA ILE A 117 -6.36 -15.98 6.93
C ILE A 117 -7.56 -16.50 6.13
N GLY A 118 -7.39 -17.59 5.37
CA GLY A 118 -8.47 -18.23 4.62
C GLY A 118 -8.79 -17.63 3.25
N ILE A 119 -8.03 -16.64 2.77
CA ILE A 119 -8.24 -16.05 1.45
C ILE A 119 -7.43 -16.82 0.41
N ASN A 120 -8.11 -17.76 -0.28
CA ASN A 120 -7.48 -18.67 -1.25
C ASN A 120 -7.85 -18.38 -2.72
N ASP A 121 -8.63 -17.33 -3.00
CA ASP A 121 -9.03 -16.98 -4.37
C ASP A 121 -7.77 -16.69 -5.22
N PRO A 122 -7.57 -17.37 -6.36
CA PRO A 122 -6.45 -17.14 -7.26
C PRO A 122 -6.41 -15.71 -7.84
N LYS A 123 -7.56 -15.04 -7.94
CA LYS A 123 -7.69 -13.67 -8.43
C LYS A 123 -7.19 -12.63 -7.41
N ILE A 124 -7.15 -12.97 -6.12
CA ILE A 124 -6.64 -12.09 -5.06
C ILE A 124 -5.13 -12.24 -5.00
N THR A 125 -4.43 -11.16 -5.30
CA THR A 125 -2.96 -11.10 -5.43
C THR A 125 -2.38 -9.94 -4.60
N ALA A 126 -1.08 -9.80 -4.61
CA ALA A 126 -0.41 -8.63 -4.03
C ALA A 126 -0.98 -7.30 -4.57
N HIS A 127 -1.36 -7.25 -5.85
CA HIS A 127 -1.97 -6.06 -6.44
C HIS A 127 -3.34 -5.71 -5.84
N SER A 128 -4.05 -6.70 -5.32
CA SER A 128 -5.35 -6.48 -4.65
C SER A 128 -5.22 -5.66 -3.36
N LEU A 129 -4.08 -5.72 -2.66
CA LEU A 129 -3.84 -4.85 -1.48
C LEU A 129 -3.85 -3.37 -1.87
N ARG A 130 -3.22 -3.03 -2.97
CA ARG A 130 -3.23 -1.67 -3.51
C ARG A 130 -4.62 -1.24 -3.99
N HIS A 131 -5.38 -2.14 -4.62
CA HIS A 131 -6.79 -1.88 -4.95
C HIS A 131 -7.62 -1.66 -3.68
N THR A 132 -7.38 -2.44 -2.63
CA THR A 132 -8.04 -2.24 -1.34
C THR A 132 -7.71 -0.85 -0.76
N CYS A 133 -6.44 -0.42 -0.82
CA CYS A 133 -6.05 0.94 -0.41
C CYS A 133 -6.89 1.99 -1.13
N GLY A 134 -6.92 1.98 -2.46
CA GLY A 134 -7.69 2.95 -3.24
C GLY A 134 -9.19 2.88 -2.95
N SER A 135 -9.75 1.68 -2.81
CA SER A 135 -11.18 1.49 -2.52
C SER A 135 -11.57 2.05 -1.14
N LEU A 136 -10.75 1.79 -0.12
CA LEU A 136 -10.98 2.33 1.22
C LEU A 136 -10.91 3.86 1.24
N LEU A 137 -9.94 4.46 0.53
CA LEU A 137 -9.85 5.91 0.41
C LEU A 137 -11.09 6.52 -0.27
N VAL A 138 -11.61 5.86 -1.32
CA VAL A 138 -12.90 6.26 -1.93
C VAL A 138 -14.04 6.16 -0.92
N GLU A 139 -14.11 5.07 -0.15
CA GLU A 139 -15.14 4.88 0.89
C GLU A 139 -15.06 5.95 1.99
N MET A 140 -13.86 6.38 2.35
CA MET A 140 -13.63 7.46 3.29
C MET A 140 -13.94 8.86 2.72
N GLY A 141 -14.15 8.97 1.41
CA GLY A 141 -14.48 10.22 0.72
C GLY A 141 -13.27 11.07 0.38
N THR A 142 -12.09 10.47 0.33
CA THR A 142 -10.87 11.14 -0.15
C THR A 142 -11.05 11.60 -1.60
N ASP A 143 -10.52 12.77 -1.90
CA ASP A 143 -10.55 13.31 -3.28
C ASP A 143 -9.86 12.36 -4.25
N ILE A 144 -10.47 12.19 -5.43
CA ILE A 144 -10.00 11.23 -6.43
C ILE A 144 -8.62 11.59 -7.00
N GLU A 145 -8.30 12.90 -7.07
CA GLU A 145 -6.99 13.36 -7.55
C GLU A 145 -5.90 12.99 -6.52
N ILE A 146 -6.18 13.14 -5.22
CA ILE A 146 -5.27 12.70 -4.15
C ILE A 146 -5.03 11.18 -4.23
N ILE A 147 -6.09 10.40 -4.51
CA ILE A 147 -5.96 8.95 -4.67
C ILE A 147 -5.10 8.60 -5.90
N LYS A 148 -5.29 9.32 -7.01
CA LYS A 148 -4.45 9.17 -8.22
C LYS A 148 -2.98 9.43 -7.93
N ASP A 149 -2.69 10.52 -7.25
CA ASP A 149 -1.33 10.93 -6.91
C ASP A 149 -0.67 9.91 -5.98
N LEU A 150 -1.36 9.53 -4.89
CA LEU A 150 -0.87 8.50 -3.96
C LEU A 150 -0.54 7.20 -4.69
N LEU A 151 -1.46 6.74 -5.54
CA LEU A 151 -1.28 5.49 -6.29
C LEU A 151 -0.33 5.65 -7.48
N GLY A 152 0.03 6.86 -7.92
CA GLY A 152 0.88 7.11 -9.08
C GLY A 152 0.31 6.45 -10.34
N HIS A 153 -0.94 6.76 -10.66
CA HIS A 153 -1.59 6.30 -11.87
C HIS A 153 -1.24 7.25 -13.02
N SER A 154 -0.34 6.81 -13.91
CA SER A 154 -0.05 7.51 -15.17
C SER A 154 -1.14 7.29 -16.23
N ASP A 155 -1.99 6.26 -16.06
CA ASP A 155 -3.02 5.88 -17.01
C ASP A 155 -4.41 6.14 -16.42
N SER A 156 -5.24 6.87 -17.18
CA SER A 156 -6.62 7.21 -16.84
C SER A 156 -7.54 5.98 -16.69
N SER A 157 -7.20 4.87 -17.37
CA SER A 157 -8.02 3.65 -17.32
C SER A 157 -8.08 3.02 -15.93
N THR A 158 -6.95 2.99 -15.22
CA THR A 158 -6.88 2.43 -13.86
C THR A 158 -7.59 3.33 -12.84
N THR A 159 -7.60 4.64 -13.09
CA THR A 159 -8.29 5.61 -12.23
C THR A 159 -9.81 5.54 -12.41
N ARG A 160 -10.29 5.17 -13.60
CA ARG A 160 -11.72 5.09 -13.92
C ARG A 160 -12.49 4.21 -12.94
N ILE A 161 -11.91 3.11 -12.49
CA ILE A 161 -12.54 2.23 -11.49
C ILE A 161 -12.86 3.00 -10.21
N TYR A 162 -11.94 3.84 -9.73
CA TYR A 162 -12.13 4.64 -8.52
C TYR A 162 -13.11 5.79 -8.74
N VAL A 163 -13.10 6.40 -9.93
CA VAL A 163 -14.10 7.42 -10.31
C VAL A 163 -15.51 6.83 -10.31
N ASP A 164 -15.69 5.68 -10.95
CA ASP A 164 -16.98 4.99 -11.00
C ASP A 164 -17.47 4.60 -9.60
N MET A 165 -16.57 4.14 -8.73
CA MET A 165 -16.87 3.85 -7.32
C MET A 165 -17.30 5.10 -6.55
N ALA A 166 -16.55 6.21 -6.71
CA ALA A 166 -16.87 7.48 -6.05
C ALA A 166 -18.21 8.03 -6.51
N GLN A 167 -18.51 7.97 -7.81
CA GLN A 167 -19.80 8.41 -8.37
C GLN A 167 -20.96 7.55 -7.85
N LYS A 168 -20.81 6.22 -7.83
CA LYS A 168 -21.83 5.32 -7.28
C LYS A 168 -22.07 5.59 -5.80
N ARG A 169 -21.03 5.80 -5.02
CA ARG A 169 -21.14 6.17 -3.61
C ARG A 169 -21.90 7.49 -3.44
N ARG A 170 -21.56 8.50 -4.24
CA ARG A 170 -22.23 9.81 -4.21
C ARG A 170 -23.72 9.67 -4.50
N LEU A 171 -24.10 8.94 -5.54
CA LEU A 171 -25.50 8.66 -5.89
C LEU A 171 -26.27 7.99 -4.75
N LEU A 172 -25.67 7.00 -4.09
CA LEU A 172 -26.30 6.29 -2.97
C LEU A 172 -26.46 7.21 -1.74
N ARG A 173 -25.50 8.08 -1.47
CA ARG A 173 -25.54 9.01 -0.34
C ARG A 173 -26.53 10.15 -0.57
N GLU A 174 -26.48 10.78 -1.73
CA GLU A 174 -27.30 11.95 -2.06
C GLU A 174 -28.74 11.56 -2.41
N ASN A 175 -28.95 10.31 -2.85
CA ASN A 175 -30.25 9.75 -3.22
C ASN A 175 -31.17 10.78 -3.90
N PRO A 176 -30.91 11.15 -5.20
CA PRO A 176 -31.63 12.26 -5.85
C PRO A 176 -33.16 12.08 -5.86
N SER A 177 -33.63 10.84 -5.79
CA SER A 177 -35.07 10.53 -5.70
C SER A 177 -35.73 11.13 -4.46
N ARG A 178 -35.01 11.36 -3.34
CA ARG A 178 -35.53 12.02 -2.17
C ARG A 178 -35.88 13.47 -2.43
N GLN A 179 -35.21 14.13 -3.38
CA GLN A 179 -35.54 15.51 -3.76
C GLN A 179 -36.88 15.57 -4.50
N ILE A 180 -37.14 14.56 -5.34
CA ILE A 180 -38.41 14.41 -6.04
C ILE A 180 -39.53 14.11 -5.03
N GLU A 181 -39.30 13.18 -4.10
CA GLU A 181 -40.23 12.85 -3.04
C GLU A 181 -40.61 14.09 -2.20
N ALA A 182 -39.61 14.89 -1.80
CA ALA A 182 -39.84 16.12 -1.05
C ALA A 182 -40.65 17.19 -1.82
N LEU A 183 -40.54 17.25 -3.15
CA LEU A 183 -41.36 18.10 -4.00
C LEU A 183 -42.80 17.61 -4.08
N LEU A 184 -43.05 16.33 -4.14
CA LEU A 184 -44.39 15.76 -4.20
C LEU A 184 -45.11 15.80 -2.86
N ALA A 185 -44.35 15.69 -1.75
CA ALA A 185 -44.93 15.79 -0.40
C ALA A 185 -45.37 17.20 0.02
N LYS A 186 -44.98 18.23 -0.73
CA LYS A 186 -45.38 19.64 -0.49
C LYS A 186 -46.70 20.06 -1.16
N LYS A 187 -47.42 19.12 -1.76
CA LYS A 187 -48.76 19.31 -2.29
C LYS A 187 -49.79 18.75 -1.32
#